data_472d7b2173886460f45f638103e38f5f
#
_entry.id   472d7b2173886460f45f638103e38f5f
#
_cell.length_a   1.000
_cell.length_b   1.000
_cell.length_c   1.000
_cell.angle_alpha   90.00
_cell.angle_beta   90.00
_cell.angle_gamma   90.00
#
_symmetry.space_group_name_H-M   'P 1'
#
loop_
_entity.id
_entity.type
_entity.pdbx_description
1 polymer ?
#
loop_
_entity_poly.entity_id
_entity_poly.type
_entity_poly.pdbx_seq_one_letter_code
_entity_poly.pdbx_strand_id
1 'polypeptide(L)'
;MHYAAKAFLCTEIARWIDEEGLSLDVCSGGELAVALHASFPPERISLHGNNKSVAELKDAVKAGVGYIVLDSTTEIERLDAIAGEAGIVQDVLVRLTVGVEAHTHEFIATAHEDQKFGLSVASGAAMAAVRRVFATDNLRLVGLHSHIGSQIFDVAGFELAAHRVIGLLCDIVGEFDPEKTAQLSIVDLGGGLGISYLPDDDPPPIFELAAKLGAIVSNESAAVGLPVPKLMVEPGRAIAGPGTITLYEVGTIKDVDVSATAHRRYVSIDGGMSDNIRTALYDAQYDVRLVSRTSDAPAAPASIVGKHCESGDIVVRDTWVPDDLKPGDLVGVAATGAYCYSLSSRYNMLGRPAVVAVCAGQARLILRRETVDDLLSLEVR
;
A
#
# COMPACT_ATOMS: atom_id res chain seq x y z
N MET A 1 12.88 2.66 6.62
CA MET A 1 11.50 2.22 6.39
C MET A 1 10.78 3.33 5.66
N HIS A 2 10.06 3.01 4.58
CA HIS A 2 9.29 3.94 3.76
C HIS A 2 7.80 3.64 3.93
N TYR A 3 7.00 4.63 4.31
CA TYR A 3 5.56 4.46 4.37
C TYR A 3 4.97 4.47 2.96
N ALA A 4 4.25 3.43 2.58
CA ALA A 4 3.60 3.37 1.26
C ALA A 4 2.34 4.24 1.23
N ALA A 5 2.45 5.43 0.64
CA ALA A 5 1.41 6.46 0.59
C ALA A 5 0.09 5.99 -0.01
N LYS A 6 0.14 5.05 -0.96
CA LYS A 6 -1.06 4.44 -1.58
C LYS A 6 -2.06 3.86 -0.57
N ALA A 7 -1.60 3.49 0.64
CA ALA A 7 -2.48 2.99 1.68
C ALA A 7 -3.45 4.06 2.16
N PHE A 8 -2.93 5.22 2.53
CA PHE A 8 -3.68 6.44 2.82
C PHE A 8 -2.72 7.62 2.92
N LEU A 9 -2.96 8.69 2.17
CA LEU A 9 -2.15 9.90 2.22
C LEU A 9 -3.04 11.15 2.28
N CYS A 10 -2.69 12.03 3.20
CA CYS A 10 -3.07 13.44 3.22
C CYS A 10 -1.93 14.23 3.88
N THR A 11 -2.01 15.56 3.86
CA THR A 11 -0.98 16.44 4.44
C THR A 11 -0.63 16.07 5.88
N GLU A 12 -1.62 15.73 6.68
CA GLU A 12 -1.43 15.40 8.09
C GLU A 12 -0.73 14.05 8.28
N ILE A 13 -1.08 13.04 7.48
CA ILE A 13 -0.38 11.75 7.49
C ILE A 13 1.08 11.92 7.07
N ALA A 14 1.36 12.71 6.04
CA ALA A 14 2.74 12.98 5.63
C ALA A 14 3.54 13.63 6.77
N ARG A 15 2.94 14.56 7.53
CA ARG A 15 3.59 15.16 8.71
C ARG A 15 3.88 14.14 9.81
N TRP A 16 2.94 13.26 10.14
CA TRP A 16 3.17 12.22 11.14
C TRP A 16 4.30 11.27 10.73
N ILE A 17 4.34 10.89 9.45
CA ILE A 17 5.42 10.05 8.92
C ILE A 17 6.79 10.77 9.04
N ASP A 18 6.83 12.07 8.82
CA ASP A 18 8.03 12.87 9.00
C ASP A 18 8.43 12.98 10.49
N GLU A 19 7.48 13.27 11.37
CA GLU A 19 7.67 13.36 12.83
C GLU A 19 8.23 12.06 13.43
N GLU A 20 7.80 10.90 12.90
CA GLU A 20 8.32 9.58 13.28
C GLU A 20 9.68 9.24 12.63
N GLY A 21 10.27 10.16 11.86
CA GLY A 21 11.56 9.96 11.20
C GLY A 21 11.55 8.94 10.07
N LEU A 22 10.36 8.56 9.56
CA LEU A 22 10.21 7.62 8.46
C LEU A 22 10.35 8.30 7.11
N SER A 23 10.61 7.52 6.08
CA SER A 23 10.61 7.93 4.68
C SER A 23 9.23 7.68 4.04
N LEU A 24 9.00 8.19 2.84
CA LEU A 24 7.73 8.08 2.13
C LEU A 24 7.95 7.42 0.76
N ASP A 25 7.08 6.46 0.44
CA ASP A 25 6.93 5.87 -0.90
C ASP A 25 5.71 6.49 -1.57
N VAL A 26 5.91 7.15 -2.71
CA VAL A 26 4.85 7.74 -3.54
C VAL A 26 4.86 7.13 -4.93
N CYS A 27 3.70 6.99 -5.57
CA CYS A 27 3.58 6.36 -6.88
C CYS A 27 2.84 7.20 -7.93
N SER A 28 2.66 8.49 -7.66
CA SER A 28 2.08 9.44 -8.62
C SER A 28 2.50 10.88 -8.32
N GLY A 29 2.36 11.76 -9.32
CA GLY A 29 2.57 13.19 -9.13
C GLY A 29 1.61 13.81 -8.11
N GLY A 30 0.40 13.24 -7.96
CA GLY A 30 -0.55 13.69 -6.95
C GLY A 30 -0.08 13.38 -5.53
N GLU A 31 0.42 12.17 -5.27
CA GLU A 31 0.99 11.81 -3.96
C GLU A 31 2.25 12.63 -3.67
N LEU A 32 3.13 12.83 -4.65
CA LEU A 32 4.30 13.71 -4.52
C LEU A 32 3.87 15.14 -4.16
N ALA A 33 2.86 15.69 -4.82
CA ALA A 33 2.36 17.03 -4.53
C ALA A 33 1.81 17.16 -3.10
N VAL A 34 1.10 16.15 -2.59
CA VAL A 34 0.64 16.12 -1.19
C VAL A 34 1.81 16.09 -0.21
N ALA A 35 2.83 15.27 -0.48
CA ALA A 35 4.04 15.20 0.35
C ALA A 35 4.76 16.55 0.40
N LEU A 36 4.99 17.18 -0.75
CA LEU A 36 5.64 18.49 -0.84
C LEU A 36 4.80 19.60 -0.19
N HIS A 37 3.47 19.55 -0.32
CA HIS A 37 2.56 20.47 0.37
C HIS A 37 2.63 20.32 1.89
N ALA A 38 2.89 19.13 2.39
CA ALA A 38 3.15 18.87 3.81
C ALA A 38 4.53 19.36 4.27
N SER A 39 5.38 19.83 3.37
CA SER A 39 6.80 20.13 3.59
C SER A 39 7.63 18.90 3.99
N PHE A 40 7.24 17.73 3.52
CA PHE A 40 7.99 16.50 3.73
C PHE A 40 9.36 16.60 3.05
N PRO A 41 10.48 16.18 3.71
CA PRO A 41 11.83 16.25 3.14
C PRO A 41 11.94 15.40 1.85
N PRO A 42 12.17 16.00 0.67
CA PRO A 42 12.16 15.29 -0.60
C PRO A 42 13.20 14.18 -0.69
N GLU A 43 14.36 14.37 -0.07
CA GLU A 43 15.44 13.38 -0.03
C GLU A 43 15.06 12.08 0.72
N ARG A 44 13.94 12.09 1.44
CA ARG A 44 13.35 10.93 2.10
C ARG A 44 12.16 10.37 1.34
N ILE A 45 11.93 10.79 0.09
CA ILE A 45 10.87 10.28 -0.77
C ILE A 45 11.46 9.31 -1.80
N SER A 46 10.79 8.16 -2.00
CA SER A 46 11.00 7.24 -3.12
C SER A 46 9.83 7.37 -4.10
N LEU A 47 10.09 7.58 -5.40
CA LEU A 47 9.06 7.59 -6.42
C LEU A 47 8.99 6.24 -7.13
N HIS A 48 7.86 5.55 -6.98
CA HIS A 48 7.52 4.28 -7.61
C HIS A 48 6.57 4.42 -8.80
N GLY A 49 6.25 3.31 -9.46
CA GLY A 49 5.27 3.23 -10.53
C GLY A 49 5.82 2.63 -11.82
N ASN A 50 4.98 1.88 -12.52
CA ASN A 50 5.33 1.20 -13.76
C ASN A 50 5.15 2.08 -15.02
N ASN A 51 4.58 3.26 -14.87
CA ASN A 51 4.34 4.19 -15.99
C ASN A 51 4.40 5.65 -15.52
N LYS A 52 5.57 6.05 -15.01
CA LYS A 52 5.81 7.45 -14.65
C LYS A 52 5.87 8.32 -15.90
N SER A 53 5.08 9.35 -15.94
CA SER A 53 5.08 10.33 -17.05
C SER A 53 6.35 11.19 -17.03
N VAL A 54 6.67 11.81 -18.17
CA VAL A 54 7.78 12.77 -18.24
C VAL A 54 7.60 13.91 -17.25
N ALA A 55 6.36 14.38 -17.05
CA ALA A 55 6.04 15.45 -16.11
C ALA A 55 6.34 15.02 -14.66
N GLU A 56 5.87 13.82 -14.24
CA GLU A 56 6.12 13.31 -12.90
C GLU A 56 7.62 13.09 -12.63
N LEU A 57 8.37 12.57 -13.61
CA LEU A 57 9.82 12.43 -13.49
C LEU A 57 10.53 13.79 -13.37
N LYS A 58 10.13 14.79 -14.17
CA LYS A 58 10.68 16.16 -14.08
C LYS A 58 10.35 16.80 -12.74
N ASP A 59 9.14 16.63 -12.23
CA ASP A 59 8.72 17.15 -10.93
C ASP A 59 9.51 16.50 -9.79
N ALA A 60 9.72 15.17 -9.85
CA ALA A 60 10.49 14.43 -8.86
C ALA A 60 11.96 14.85 -8.84
N VAL A 61 12.60 14.92 -10.01
CA VAL A 61 14.00 15.40 -10.16
C VAL A 61 14.14 16.84 -9.66
N LYS A 62 13.22 17.72 -10.04
CA LYS A 62 13.20 19.12 -9.58
C LYS A 62 12.99 19.27 -8.08
N ALA A 63 12.16 18.41 -7.48
CA ALA A 63 11.94 18.40 -6.04
C ALA A 63 13.14 17.84 -5.27
N GLY A 64 14.01 17.07 -5.90
CA GLY A 64 15.16 16.41 -5.27
C GLY A 64 14.76 15.16 -4.48
N VAL A 65 13.84 14.33 -5.02
CA VAL A 65 13.48 13.07 -4.35
C VAL A 65 14.71 12.17 -4.18
N GLY A 66 14.76 11.46 -3.05
CA GLY A 66 15.92 10.64 -2.71
C GLY A 66 16.13 9.51 -3.71
N TYR A 67 15.07 8.78 -4.06
CA TYR A 67 15.16 7.63 -4.97
C TYR A 67 14.06 7.65 -6.02
N ILE A 68 14.41 7.17 -7.24
CA ILE A 68 13.42 6.80 -8.26
C ILE A 68 13.59 5.31 -8.55
N VAL A 69 12.50 4.55 -8.39
CA VAL A 69 12.50 3.10 -8.60
C VAL A 69 12.12 2.83 -10.05
N LEU A 70 13.12 2.36 -10.83
CA LEU A 70 13.01 2.09 -12.26
C LEU A 70 12.24 0.78 -12.50
N ASP A 71 11.26 0.83 -13.37
CA ASP A 71 10.35 -0.28 -13.67
C ASP A 71 10.50 -0.81 -15.11
N SER A 72 11.20 -0.09 -15.98
CA SER A 72 11.43 -0.48 -17.38
C SER A 72 12.70 0.14 -17.96
N THR A 73 13.22 -0.46 -19.05
CA THR A 73 14.38 0.07 -19.78
C THR A 73 14.10 1.41 -20.46
N THR A 74 12.88 1.63 -20.96
CA THR A 74 12.46 2.91 -21.54
C THR A 74 12.48 4.04 -20.50
N GLU A 75 12.17 3.73 -19.25
CA GLU A 75 12.22 4.70 -18.17
C GLU A 75 13.66 5.10 -17.83
N ILE A 76 14.61 4.17 -17.90
CA ILE A 76 16.05 4.45 -17.70
C ILE A 76 16.52 5.55 -18.67
N GLU A 77 16.22 5.40 -19.96
CA GLU A 77 16.62 6.37 -20.99
C GLU A 77 15.95 7.73 -20.76
N ARG A 78 14.67 7.71 -20.40
CA ARG A 78 13.90 8.91 -20.13
C ARG A 78 14.42 9.67 -18.92
N LEU A 79 14.69 8.96 -17.82
CA LEU A 79 15.17 9.56 -16.58
C LEU A 79 16.60 10.08 -16.72
N ASP A 80 17.47 9.34 -17.41
CA ASP A 80 18.85 9.80 -17.70
C ASP A 80 18.86 11.13 -18.43
N ALA A 81 18.03 11.27 -19.48
CA ALA A 81 17.88 12.52 -20.21
C ALA A 81 17.37 13.68 -19.32
N ILE A 82 16.36 13.40 -18.47
CA ILE A 82 15.78 14.41 -17.56
C ILE A 82 16.80 14.86 -16.51
N ALA A 83 17.52 13.90 -15.89
CA ALA A 83 18.55 14.19 -14.91
C ALA A 83 19.70 14.99 -15.52
N GLY A 84 20.10 14.64 -16.76
CA GLY A 84 21.11 15.39 -17.54
C GLY A 84 20.65 16.81 -17.87
N GLU A 85 19.40 17.02 -18.30
CA GLU A 85 18.82 18.37 -18.48
C GLU A 85 18.85 19.18 -17.19
N ALA A 86 18.66 18.54 -16.04
CA ALA A 86 18.70 19.18 -14.73
C ALA A 86 20.13 19.38 -14.17
N GLY A 87 21.15 18.77 -14.80
CA GLY A 87 22.55 18.83 -14.36
C GLY A 87 22.81 18.08 -13.05
N ILE A 88 22.06 16.99 -12.77
CA ILE A 88 22.22 16.18 -11.56
C ILE A 88 22.49 14.72 -11.88
N VAL A 89 22.97 13.97 -10.89
CA VAL A 89 22.99 12.52 -10.90
C VAL A 89 21.91 12.02 -9.94
N GLN A 90 20.90 11.31 -10.47
CA GLN A 90 19.78 10.80 -9.70
C GLN A 90 20.06 9.39 -9.16
N ASP A 91 19.86 9.19 -7.85
CA ASP A 91 19.89 7.87 -7.23
C ASP A 91 18.68 7.03 -7.63
N VAL A 92 18.93 5.79 -8.06
CA VAL A 92 17.89 4.91 -8.56
C VAL A 92 18.01 3.51 -7.95
N LEU A 93 16.85 2.84 -7.82
CA LEU A 93 16.76 1.41 -7.59
C LEU A 93 16.15 0.76 -8.83
N VAL A 94 16.52 -0.48 -9.11
CA VAL A 94 15.85 -1.29 -10.15
C VAL A 94 14.82 -2.20 -9.51
N ARG A 95 13.58 -2.12 -9.96
CA ARG A 95 12.51 -3.01 -9.50
C ARG A 95 12.59 -4.35 -10.21
N LEU A 96 12.60 -5.40 -9.39
CA LEU A 96 12.73 -6.78 -9.82
C LEU A 96 11.40 -7.52 -9.75
N THR A 97 11.13 -8.37 -10.73
CA THR A 97 10.19 -9.46 -10.62
C THR A 97 10.97 -10.70 -10.22
N VAL A 98 10.77 -11.12 -8.97
CA VAL A 98 11.52 -12.24 -8.38
C VAL A 98 10.79 -13.58 -8.49
N GLY A 99 9.62 -13.64 -9.17
CA GLY A 99 8.86 -14.88 -9.37
C GLY A 99 8.35 -15.51 -8.06
N VAL A 100 8.05 -14.70 -7.06
CA VAL A 100 7.51 -15.12 -5.75
C VAL A 100 6.17 -14.46 -5.54
N GLU A 101 5.15 -15.25 -5.14
CA GLU A 101 3.87 -14.74 -4.66
C GLU A 101 3.57 -15.32 -3.28
N ALA A 102 3.22 -14.45 -2.34
CA ALA A 102 3.13 -14.81 -0.92
C ALA A 102 1.93 -15.69 -0.55
N HIS A 103 0.95 -15.86 -1.44
CA HIS A 103 -0.30 -16.60 -1.16
C HIS A 103 -0.33 -18.02 -1.72
N THR A 104 0.71 -18.49 -2.39
CA THR A 104 0.75 -19.84 -2.96
C THR A 104 1.73 -20.73 -2.21
N HIS A 105 1.24 -21.88 -1.72
CA HIS A 105 2.09 -22.94 -1.14
C HIS A 105 2.99 -23.64 -2.17
N GLU A 106 2.82 -23.35 -3.45
CA GLU A 106 3.66 -23.86 -4.53
C GLU A 106 4.39 -22.68 -5.19
N PHE A 107 5.68 -22.57 -4.91
CA PHE A 107 6.60 -21.60 -5.53
C PHE A 107 6.89 -21.99 -6.99
N ILE A 108 5.88 -21.91 -7.87
CA ILE A 108 6.04 -22.17 -9.31
C ILE A 108 6.61 -20.90 -9.95
N ALA A 109 7.93 -20.88 -10.13
CA ALA A 109 8.71 -19.73 -10.59
C ALA A 109 8.27 -19.13 -11.94
N THR A 110 7.58 -19.88 -12.79
CA THR A 110 7.19 -19.44 -14.13
C THR A 110 5.80 -18.79 -14.21
N ALA A 111 4.91 -19.01 -13.26
CA ALA A 111 3.54 -18.50 -13.30
C ALA A 111 3.41 -17.03 -12.86
N HIS A 112 4.43 -16.46 -12.19
CA HIS A 112 4.38 -15.14 -11.57
C HIS A 112 5.31 -14.10 -12.24
N GLU A 113 5.83 -14.41 -13.43
CA GLU A 113 6.65 -13.47 -14.21
C GLU A 113 5.81 -12.57 -15.14
N ASP A 114 4.58 -12.96 -15.45
CA ASP A 114 3.64 -12.15 -16.22
C ASP A 114 2.99 -11.09 -15.32
N GLN A 115 3.76 -10.09 -15.00
CA GLN A 115 3.33 -8.94 -14.19
C GLN A 115 3.66 -7.64 -14.89
N LYS A 116 2.79 -6.62 -14.68
CA LYS A 116 3.03 -5.29 -15.21
C LYS A 116 4.15 -4.53 -14.53
N PHE A 117 4.69 -5.05 -13.42
CA PHE A 117 5.71 -4.41 -12.61
C PHE A 117 7.02 -5.16 -12.63
N GLY A 118 8.12 -4.38 -12.68
CA GLY A 118 9.47 -4.89 -12.48
C GLY A 118 10.05 -5.60 -13.69
N LEU A 119 11.31 -5.95 -13.54
CA LEU A 119 12.13 -6.62 -14.53
C LEU A 119 12.49 -8.02 -14.03
N SER A 120 12.19 -9.05 -14.83
CA SER A 120 12.40 -10.44 -14.45
C SER A 120 13.87 -10.76 -14.21
N VAL A 121 14.15 -11.35 -13.05
CA VAL A 121 15.48 -11.90 -12.73
C VAL A 121 15.73 -13.14 -13.57
N ALA A 122 14.76 -14.05 -13.68
CA ALA A 122 14.91 -15.33 -14.35
C ALA A 122 15.13 -15.20 -15.86
N SER A 123 14.50 -14.22 -16.53
CA SER A 123 14.71 -13.98 -17.95
C SER A 123 16.01 -13.21 -18.27
N GLY A 124 16.71 -12.69 -17.25
CA GLY A 124 17.87 -11.82 -17.42
C GLY A 124 17.54 -10.35 -17.71
N ALA A 125 16.26 -9.96 -17.78
CA ALA A 125 15.84 -8.58 -18.03
C ALA A 125 16.33 -7.61 -16.93
N ALA A 126 16.35 -8.07 -15.67
CA ALA A 126 16.89 -7.30 -14.55
C ALA A 126 18.37 -6.95 -14.73
N MET A 127 19.21 -7.93 -15.06
CA MET A 127 20.65 -7.72 -15.32
C MET A 127 20.87 -6.83 -16.55
N ALA A 128 20.06 -6.98 -17.60
CA ALA A 128 20.11 -6.10 -18.77
C ALA A 128 19.81 -4.64 -18.42
N ALA A 129 18.84 -4.40 -17.54
CA ALA A 129 18.52 -3.06 -17.04
C ALA A 129 19.65 -2.48 -16.18
N VAL A 130 20.26 -3.29 -15.32
CA VAL A 130 21.43 -2.89 -14.51
C VAL A 130 22.59 -2.45 -15.43
N ARG A 131 22.91 -3.25 -16.48
CA ARG A 131 23.92 -2.88 -17.48
C ARG A 131 23.58 -1.55 -18.14
N ARG A 132 22.30 -1.33 -18.42
CA ARG A 132 21.83 -0.07 -19.04
C ARG A 132 22.03 1.11 -18.10
N VAL A 133 21.66 1.00 -16.81
CA VAL A 133 21.89 2.06 -15.81
C VAL A 133 23.38 2.38 -15.67
N PHE A 134 24.27 1.37 -15.60
CA PHE A 134 25.71 1.60 -15.53
C PHE A 134 26.34 2.19 -16.81
N ALA A 135 25.59 2.21 -17.91
CA ALA A 135 25.99 2.87 -19.16
C ALA A 135 25.45 4.31 -19.28
N THR A 136 24.67 4.81 -18.32
CA THR A 136 24.20 6.21 -18.27
C THR A 136 25.17 7.09 -17.49
N ASP A 137 25.14 8.40 -17.77
CA ASP A 137 26.00 9.38 -17.10
C ASP A 137 25.31 10.07 -15.90
N ASN A 138 23.97 10.09 -15.90
CA ASN A 138 23.18 10.92 -14.98
C ASN A 138 22.35 10.07 -13.99
N LEU A 139 22.54 8.75 -13.96
CA LEU A 139 21.90 7.85 -13.00
C LEU A 139 22.93 7.12 -12.17
N ARG A 140 22.62 6.93 -10.89
CA ARG A 140 23.45 6.18 -9.97
C ARG A 140 22.64 5.03 -9.37
N LEU A 141 23.02 3.78 -9.70
CA LEU A 141 22.37 2.60 -9.12
C LEU A 141 22.83 2.42 -7.67
N VAL A 142 21.93 2.57 -6.73
CA VAL A 142 22.21 2.44 -5.28
C VAL A 142 21.60 1.21 -4.65
N GLY A 143 20.67 0.52 -5.32
CA GLY A 143 20.03 -0.66 -4.79
C GLY A 143 19.09 -1.38 -5.74
N LEU A 144 18.54 -2.47 -5.22
CA LEU A 144 17.55 -3.32 -5.89
C LEU A 144 16.28 -3.35 -5.05
N HIS A 145 15.13 -3.37 -5.72
CA HIS A 145 13.81 -3.39 -5.10
C HIS A 145 13.02 -4.62 -5.54
N SER A 146 12.25 -5.19 -4.64
CA SER A 146 11.25 -6.22 -4.95
C SER A 146 9.98 -6.02 -4.14
N HIS A 147 8.85 -6.55 -4.62
CA HIS A 147 7.59 -6.57 -3.88
C HIS A 147 6.84 -7.84 -4.24
N ILE A 148 6.48 -8.65 -3.25
CA ILE A 148 6.00 -10.02 -3.42
C ILE A 148 4.51 -10.23 -3.11
N GLY A 149 3.79 -9.17 -2.75
CA GLY A 149 2.35 -9.31 -2.50
C GLY A 149 1.83 -8.47 -1.35
N SER A 150 0.69 -8.87 -0.80
CA SER A 150 -0.06 -8.10 0.20
C SER A 150 -0.69 -9.05 1.21
N GLN A 151 -0.89 -8.61 2.46
CA GLN A 151 -1.48 -9.38 3.56
C GLN A 151 -0.69 -10.67 3.86
N ILE A 152 0.63 -10.51 4.00
CA ILE A 152 1.59 -11.60 4.19
C ILE A 152 1.82 -11.78 5.70
N PHE A 153 1.60 -12.99 6.20
CA PHE A 153 1.81 -13.36 7.61
C PHE A 153 3.06 -14.24 7.82
N ASP A 154 3.61 -14.80 6.73
CA ASP A 154 4.77 -15.68 6.78
C ASP A 154 6.00 -15.03 6.14
N VAL A 155 7.19 -15.30 6.69
CA VAL A 155 8.45 -14.76 6.19
C VAL A 155 9.07 -15.55 5.04
N ALA A 156 8.59 -16.76 4.75
CA ALA A 156 9.18 -17.63 3.73
C ALA A 156 9.22 -16.99 2.33
N GLY A 157 8.17 -16.23 1.97
CA GLY A 157 8.16 -15.45 0.73
C GLY A 157 9.23 -14.37 0.69
N PHE A 158 9.45 -13.68 1.80
CA PHE A 158 10.51 -12.67 1.92
C PHE A 158 11.91 -13.30 1.89
N GLU A 159 12.09 -14.48 2.50
CA GLU A 159 13.35 -15.23 2.46
C GLU A 159 13.74 -15.58 1.02
N LEU A 160 12.79 -16.15 0.24
CA LEU A 160 13.02 -16.48 -1.16
C LEU A 160 13.26 -15.22 -2.02
N ALA A 161 12.55 -14.13 -1.75
CA ALA A 161 12.77 -12.86 -2.43
C ALA A 161 14.18 -12.31 -2.12
N ALA A 162 14.58 -12.28 -0.85
CA ALA A 162 15.91 -11.84 -0.44
C ALA A 162 17.01 -12.69 -1.07
N HIS A 163 16.85 -14.01 -1.10
CA HIS A 163 17.78 -14.93 -1.76
C HIS A 163 17.99 -14.55 -3.24
N ARG A 164 16.92 -14.28 -4.00
CA ARG A 164 17.00 -13.92 -5.43
C ARG A 164 17.56 -12.51 -5.64
N VAL A 165 17.17 -11.53 -4.80
CA VAL A 165 17.70 -10.16 -4.89
C VAL A 165 19.18 -10.10 -4.55
N ILE A 166 19.61 -10.78 -3.48
CA ILE A 166 21.02 -10.81 -3.05
C ILE A 166 21.85 -11.65 -4.02
N GLY A 167 21.29 -12.72 -4.57
CA GLY A 167 21.94 -13.47 -5.66
C GLY A 167 22.24 -12.58 -6.87
N LEU A 168 21.25 -11.81 -7.35
CA LEU A 168 21.48 -10.83 -8.42
C LEU A 168 22.48 -9.75 -8.02
N LEU A 169 22.47 -9.27 -6.78
CA LEU A 169 23.44 -8.32 -6.27
C LEU A 169 24.87 -8.90 -6.33
N CYS A 170 25.04 -10.17 -5.98
CA CYS A 170 26.32 -10.90 -6.10
C CYS A 170 26.78 -10.98 -7.56
N ASP A 171 25.88 -11.32 -8.48
CA ASP A 171 26.19 -11.37 -9.92
C ASP A 171 26.64 -10.00 -10.45
N ILE A 172 25.97 -8.92 -10.03
CA ILE A 172 26.32 -7.54 -10.39
C ILE A 172 27.72 -7.19 -9.88
N VAL A 173 28.01 -7.46 -8.60
CA VAL A 173 29.33 -7.18 -8.00
C VAL A 173 30.43 -8.02 -8.69
N GLY A 174 30.11 -9.23 -9.15
CA GLY A 174 31.03 -10.09 -9.90
C GLY A 174 31.28 -9.64 -11.35
N GLU A 175 30.33 -8.94 -11.97
CA GLU A 175 30.40 -8.50 -13.38
C GLU A 175 31.06 -7.13 -13.55
N PHE A 176 30.89 -6.22 -12.59
CA PHE A 176 31.32 -4.82 -12.73
C PHE A 176 32.47 -4.45 -11.81
N ASP A 177 33.19 -3.39 -12.20
CA ASP A 177 34.29 -2.87 -11.40
C ASP A 177 33.83 -2.42 -10.00
N PRO A 178 34.66 -2.63 -8.95
CA PRO A 178 34.33 -2.24 -7.58
C PRO A 178 33.94 -0.76 -7.40
N GLU A 179 34.51 0.14 -8.21
CA GLU A 179 34.18 1.57 -8.16
C GLU A 179 32.72 1.84 -8.57
N LYS A 180 32.20 1.08 -9.55
CA LYS A 180 30.81 1.18 -10.01
C LYS A 180 29.84 0.56 -9.03
N THR A 181 30.23 -0.51 -8.35
CA THR A 181 29.38 -1.25 -7.42
C THR A 181 29.48 -0.77 -5.97
N ALA A 182 30.44 0.08 -5.63
CA ALA A 182 30.67 0.57 -4.27
C ALA A 182 29.45 1.25 -3.63
N GLN A 183 28.52 1.76 -4.43
CA GLN A 183 27.33 2.47 -3.97
C GLN A 183 26.08 1.57 -3.92
N LEU A 184 26.17 0.33 -4.41
CA LEU A 184 25.12 -0.67 -4.34
C LEU A 184 25.01 -1.21 -2.91
N SER A 185 24.24 -0.53 -2.10
CA SER A 185 24.18 -0.78 -0.66
C SER A 185 22.77 -0.96 -0.12
N ILE A 186 21.74 -0.96 -1.00
CA ILE A 186 20.33 -1.03 -0.60
C ILE A 186 19.68 -2.28 -1.19
N VAL A 187 18.98 -3.02 -0.34
CA VAL A 187 18.01 -4.05 -0.72
C VAL A 187 16.66 -3.66 -0.14
N ASP A 188 15.71 -3.40 -1.02
CA ASP A 188 14.32 -3.11 -0.65
C ASP A 188 13.45 -4.34 -0.93
N LEU A 189 12.87 -4.90 0.13
CA LEU A 189 11.97 -6.05 0.05
C LEU A 189 10.50 -5.66 -0.09
N GLY A 190 10.23 -4.36 -0.25
CA GLY A 190 8.89 -3.83 -0.45
C GLY A 190 8.02 -3.89 0.80
N GLY A 191 6.73 -3.85 0.57
CA GLY A 191 5.71 -3.94 1.61
C GLY A 191 5.03 -5.30 1.67
N GLY A 192 3.75 -5.29 1.97
CA GLY A 192 2.93 -6.50 1.98
C GLY A 192 2.64 -7.05 3.37
N LEU A 193 3.18 -6.45 4.43
CA LEU A 193 2.97 -6.88 5.81
C LEU A 193 1.49 -6.90 6.16
N GLY A 194 1.00 -8.05 6.65
CA GLY A 194 -0.39 -8.29 6.99
C GLY A 194 -0.81 -7.66 8.31
N ILE A 195 -2.12 -7.48 8.46
CA ILE A 195 -2.77 -7.03 9.70
C ILE A 195 -4.00 -7.90 9.99
N SER A 196 -4.47 -7.86 11.22
CA SER A 196 -5.74 -8.48 11.60
C SER A 196 -6.91 -7.64 11.07
N TYR A 197 -7.81 -8.26 10.32
CA TYR A 197 -9.11 -7.74 9.91
C TYR A 197 -10.25 -8.40 10.67
N LEU A 198 -10.06 -9.67 11.02
CA LEU A 198 -10.99 -10.50 11.79
C LEU A 198 -10.35 -10.89 13.13
N PRO A 199 -11.18 -11.25 14.13
CA PRO A 199 -10.67 -11.67 15.44
C PRO A 199 -9.73 -12.87 15.41
N ASP A 200 -9.87 -13.75 14.40
CA ASP A 200 -9.07 -14.97 14.24
C ASP A 200 -7.79 -14.75 13.42
N ASP A 201 -7.57 -13.56 12.88
CA ASP A 201 -6.32 -13.23 12.19
C ASP A 201 -5.19 -13.02 13.22
N ASP A 202 -4.05 -13.68 13.00
CA ASP A 202 -2.88 -13.65 13.89
C ASP A 202 -1.60 -13.22 13.14
N PRO A 203 -1.48 -11.94 12.78
CA PRO A 203 -0.25 -11.42 12.17
C PRO A 203 0.89 -11.44 13.19
N PRO A 204 2.13 -11.78 12.78
CA PRO A 204 3.27 -11.76 13.67
C PRO A 204 3.53 -10.35 14.24
N PRO A 205 3.99 -10.23 15.48
CA PRO A 205 4.40 -8.94 16.04
C PRO A 205 5.46 -8.26 15.19
N ILE A 206 5.32 -6.95 14.95
CA ILE A 206 6.18 -6.21 14.01
C ILE A 206 7.67 -6.30 14.35
N PHE A 207 8.02 -6.33 15.66
CA PHE A 207 9.40 -6.43 16.08
C PHE A 207 10.01 -7.82 15.77
N GLU A 208 9.24 -8.89 15.85
CA GLU A 208 9.69 -10.24 15.46
C GLU A 208 9.87 -10.34 13.95
N LEU A 209 8.95 -9.77 13.20
CA LEU A 209 9.04 -9.71 11.74
C LEU A 209 10.26 -8.91 11.30
N ALA A 210 10.51 -7.75 11.90
CA ALA A 210 11.68 -6.93 11.61
C ALA A 210 13.00 -7.68 11.93
N ALA A 211 13.06 -8.38 13.06
CA ALA A 211 14.22 -9.19 13.43
C ALA A 211 14.45 -10.33 12.43
N LYS A 212 13.39 -11.03 12.01
CA LYS A 212 13.47 -12.11 11.01
C LYS A 212 13.94 -11.60 9.66
N LEU A 213 13.39 -10.48 9.16
CA LEU A 213 13.81 -9.88 7.89
C LEU A 213 15.28 -9.44 7.93
N GLY A 214 15.72 -8.83 9.03
CA GLY A 214 17.13 -8.48 9.23
C GLY A 214 18.06 -9.70 9.24
N ALA A 215 17.65 -10.78 9.91
CA ALA A 215 18.41 -12.05 9.93
C ALA A 215 18.48 -12.70 8.54
N ILE A 216 17.37 -12.72 7.79
CA ILE A 216 17.32 -13.24 6.42
C ILE A 216 18.35 -12.51 5.55
N VAL A 217 18.29 -11.18 5.48
CA VAL A 217 19.22 -10.39 4.66
C VAL A 217 20.67 -10.59 5.09
N SER A 218 20.94 -10.66 6.40
CA SER A 218 22.27 -10.92 6.92
C SER A 218 22.80 -12.30 6.52
N ASN A 219 21.99 -13.34 6.64
CA ASN A 219 22.37 -14.71 6.32
C ASN A 219 22.60 -14.89 4.82
N GLU A 220 21.71 -14.36 3.98
CA GLU A 220 21.84 -14.41 2.52
C GLU A 220 23.09 -13.67 2.04
N SER A 221 23.37 -12.49 2.62
CA SER A 221 24.59 -11.74 2.29
C SER A 221 25.86 -12.49 2.68
N ALA A 222 25.87 -13.10 3.87
CA ALA A 222 27.00 -13.90 4.33
C ALA A 222 27.23 -15.15 3.46
N ALA A 223 26.18 -15.80 2.98
CA ALA A 223 26.25 -16.98 2.12
C ALA A 223 26.95 -16.70 0.78
N VAL A 224 26.85 -15.48 0.26
CA VAL A 224 27.50 -15.06 -1.00
C VAL A 224 28.74 -14.18 -0.78
N GLY A 225 29.14 -13.95 0.47
CA GLY A 225 30.33 -13.18 0.82
C GLY A 225 30.24 -11.67 0.60
N LEU A 226 29.03 -11.11 0.56
CA LEU A 226 28.79 -9.69 0.43
C LEU A 226 28.64 -8.99 1.78
N PRO A 227 28.99 -7.68 1.89
CA PRO A 227 28.57 -6.86 3.01
C PRO A 227 27.05 -6.83 3.13
N VAL A 228 26.53 -6.81 4.37
CA VAL A 228 25.08 -6.71 4.61
C VAL A 228 24.56 -5.37 4.09
N PRO A 229 23.66 -5.35 3.10
CA PRO A 229 23.07 -4.11 2.60
C PRO A 229 22.13 -3.47 3.60
N LYS A 230 21.85 -2.19 3.43
CA LYS A 230 20.77 -1.49 4.15
C LYS A 230 19.44 -2.10 3.71
N LEU A 231 18.74 -2.75 4.64
CA LEU A 231 17.41 -3.25 4.41
C LEU A 231 16.41 -2.09 4.38
N MET A 232 15.62 -2.01 3.29
CA MET A 232 14.45 -1.17 3.18
C MET A 232 13.19 -2.03 3.14
N VAL A 233 12.10 -1.50 3.70
CA VAL A 233 10.75 -2.08 3.67
C VAL A 233 9.72 -0.97 3.52
N GLU A 234 8.56 -1.29 2.91
CA GLU A 234 7.53 -0.34 2.51
C GLU A 234 6.15 -0.66 3.13
N PRO A 235 6.02 -0.66 4.48
CA PRO A 235 4.73 -0.89 5.10
C PRO A 235 3.77 0.26 4.81
N GLY A 236 2.61 -0.04 4.23
CA GLY A 236 1.49 0.89 4.12
C GLY A 236 0.33 0.42 5.00
N ARG A 237 -0.19 -0.78 4.69
CA ARG A 237 -1.29 -1.40 5.42
C ARG A 237 -0.99 -1.56 6.91
N ALA A 238 0.19 -2.04 7.26
CA ALA A 238 0.57 -2.31 8.63
C ALA A 238 0.62 -1.04 9.51
N ILE A 239 0.83 0.12 8.91
CA ILE A 239 0.83 1.42 9.60
C ILE A 239 -0.57 2.03 9.62
N ALA A 240 -1.21 2.18 8.45
CA ALA A 240 -2.48 2.93 8.34
C ALA A 240 -3.71 2.09 8.75
N GLY A 241 -3.69 0.77 8.49
CA GLY A 241 -4.87 -0.08 8.63
C GLY A 241 -5.41 -0.19 10.06
N PRO A 242 -4.61 -0.63 11.06
CA PRO A 242 -5.11 -0.99 12.38
C PRO A 242 -5.65 0.20 13.18
N GLY A 243 -5.11 1.38 12.98
CA GLY A 243 -5.42 2.58 13.76
C GLY A 243 -6.71 3.28 13.36
N THR A 244 -7.50 2.75 12.42
CA THR A 244 -8.66 3.45 11.88
C THR A 244 -9.91 2.57 11.88
N ILE A 245 -11.03 3.17 12.27
CA ILE A 245 -12.37 2.61 12.13
C ILE A 245 -13.21 3.53 11.26
N THR A 246 -14.14 2.99 10.50
CA THR A 246 -15.17 3.78 9.81
C THR A 246 -16.48 3.65 10.58
N LEU A 247 -17.08 4.80 10.92
CA LEU A 247 -18.38 4.87 11.59
C LEU A 247 -19.48 5.07 10.56
N TYR A 248 -20.52 4.26 10.65
CA TYR A 248 -21.70 4.35 9.82
C TYR A 248 -22.96 4.45 10.68
N GLU A 249 -23.91 5.28 10.25
CA GLU A 249 -25.24 5.29 10.82
C GLU A 249 -26.11 4.21 10.16
N VAL A 250 -26.77 3.41 10.99
CA VAL A 250 -27.74 2.39 10.55
C VAL A 250 -29.00 3.09 10.04
N GLY A 251 -29.36 2.77 8.82
CA GLY A 251 -30.60 3.21 8.19
C GLY A 251 -31.69 2.14 8.25
N THR A 252 -32.11 1.67 7.08
CA THR A 252 -33.14 0.62 6.97
C THR A 252 -32.60 -0.76 7.33
N ILE A 253 -33.33 -1.50 8.13
CA ILE A 253 -33.08 -2.92 8.39
C ILE A 253 -34.18 -3.71 7.69
N LYS A 254 -33.79 -4.73 6.94
CA LYS A 254 -34.70 -5.57 6.17
C LYS A 254 -34.40 -7.03 6.38
N ASP A 255 -35.36 -7.78 6.91
CA ASP A 255 -35.32 -9.24 7.00
C ASP A 255 -35.95 -9.84 5.74
N VAL A 256 -35.27 -10.80 5.13
CA VAL A 256 -35.69 -11.48 3.89
C VAL A 256 -35.67 -12.98 4.11
N ASP A 257 -36.75 -13.65 3.78
CA ASP A 257 -36.85 -15.09 3.76
C ASP A 257 -36.10 -15.65 2.55
N VAL A 258 -34.97 -16.31 2.78
CA VAL A 258 -34.20 -16.96 1.72
C VAL A 258 -34.75 -18.36 1.42
N SER A 259 -35.33 -19.01 2.44
CA SER A 259 -36.03 -20.29 2.34
C SER A 259 -37.03 -20.41 3.50
N ALA A 260 -37.76 -21.52 3.57
CA ALA A 260 -38.69 -21.79 4.65
C ALA A 260 -38.02 -21.83 6.08
N THR A 261 -36.70 -21.97 6.14
CA THR A 261 -35.96 -22.11 7.39
C THR A 261 -34.75 -21.17 7.50
N ALA A 262 -34.48 -20.35 6.49
CA ALA A 262 -33.34 -19.43 6.48
C ALA A 262 -33.79 -17.99 6.21
N HIS A 263 -33.42 -17.10 7.12
CA HIS A 263 -33.64 -15.66 7.01
C HIS A 263 -32.30 -14.98 6.82
N ARG A 264 -32.29 -13.84 6.13
CA ARG A 264 -31.12 -12.96 5.99
C ARG A 264 -31.53 -11.56 6.35
N ARG A 265 -30.76 -10.95 7.25
CA ARG A 265 -30.93 -9.55 7.63
C ARG A 265 -29.98 -8.68 6.83
N TYR A 266 -30.49 -7.69 6.14
CA TYR A 266 -29.73 -6.62 5.53
C TYR A 266 -29.81 -5.38 6.39
N VAL A 267 -28.65 -4.85 6.81
CA VAL A 267 -28.53 -3.62 7.58
C VAL A 267 -27.93 -2.57 6.65
N SER A 268 -28.77 -1.64 6.17
CA SER A 268 -28.32 -0.55 5.31
C SER A 268 -27.67 0.55 6.14
N ILE A 269 -26.58 1.12 5.60
CA ILE A 269 -25.79 2.18 6.25
C ILE A 269 -25.72 3.43 5.37
N ASP A 270 -25.31 4.56 5.95
CA ASP A 270 -25.21 5.87 5.27
C ASP A 270 -24.00 6.01 4.33
N GLY A 271 -23.13 5.01 4.23
CA GLY A 271 -22.01 4.88 3.28
C GLY A 271 -22.12 3.67 2.37
N GLY A 272 -21.00 3.09 1.97
CA GLY A 272 -20.96 1.87 1.16
C GLY A 272 -19.70 1.74 0.32
N MET A 273 -19.81 1.10 -0.85
CA MET A 273 -18.67 0.82 -1.72
C MET A 273 -17.94 2.08 -2.24
N SER A 274 -18.53 3.26 -2.15
CA SER A 274 -17.85 4.50 -2.51
C SER A 274 -16.80 4.94 -1.50
N ASP A 275 -16.85 4.47 -0.26
CA ASP A 275 -15.87 4.73 0.79
C ASP A 275 -15.11 3.47 1.23
N ASN A 276 -15.63 2.27 0.95
CA ASN A 276 -14.94 0.99 1.12
C ASN A 276 -15.27 0.02 -0.03
N ILE A 277 -14.53 0.12 -1.13
CA ILE A 277 -14.70 -0.74 -2.32
C ILE A 277 -14.14 -2.16 -2.11
N ARG A 278 -13.36 -2.41 -1.05
CA ARG A 278 -12.50 -3.58 -0.96
C ARG A 278 -13.25 -4.91 -0.87
N THR A 279 -14.44 -4.92 -0.27
CA THR A 279 -15.29 -6.11 -0.24
C THR A 279 -15.74 -6.50 -1.67
N ALA A 280 -16.14 -5.51 -2.49
CA ALA A 280 -16.53 -5.76 -3.87
C ALA A 280 -15.34 -6.10 -4.78
N LEU A 281 -14.18 -5.46 -4.57
CA LEU A 281 -13.02 -5.57 -5.46
C LEU A 281 -12.13 -6.78 -5.13
N TYR A 282 -12.00 -7.13 -3.85
CA TYR A 282 -11.03 -8.12 -3.35
C TYR A 282 -11.65 -9.20 -2.47
N ASP A 283 -12.98 -9.22 -2.34
CA ASP A 283 -13.70 -10.07 -1.38
C ASP A 283 -13.17 -9.92 0.06
N ALA A 284 -12.73 -8.69 0.39
CA ALA A 284 -12.15 -8.40 1.70
C ALA A 284 -13.21 -8.56 2.80
N GLN A 285 -12.80 -9.15 3.91
CA GLN A 285 -13.63 -9.34 5.09
C GLN A 285 -13.31 -8.30 6.15
N TYR A 286 -14.32 -7.95 6.96
CA TYR A 286 -14.20 -6.96 8.02
C TYR A 286 -15.01 -7.38 9.26
N ASP A 287 -14.52 -7.00 10.44
CA ASP A 287 -15.30 -7.01 11.68
C ASP A 287 -16.11 -5.72 11.82
N VAL A 288 -17.35 -5.86 12.27
CA VAL A 288 -18.26 -4.73 12.53
C VAL A 288 -18.92 -4.87 13.89
N ARG A 289 -19.01 -3.74 14.61
CA ARG A 289 -19.59 -3.73 15.96
C ARG A 289 -20.52 -2.54 16.15
N LEU A 290 -21.57 -2.74 16.94
CA LEU A 290 -22.39 -1.65 17.49
C LEU A 290 -21.52 -0.81 18.43
N VAL A 291 -21.45 0.52 18.21
CA VAL A 291 -20.56 1.42 18.96
C VAL A 291 -21.27 2.58 19.65
N SER A 292 -22.56 2.85 19.30
CA SER A 292 -23.33 3.94 19.91
C SER A 292 -23.91 3.62 21.28
N ARG A 293 -24.07 2.34 21.60
CA ARG A 293 -24.62 1.83 22.86
C ARG A 293 -24.17 0.41 23.15
N THR A 294 -24.36 -0.06 24.34
CA THR A 294 -24.30 -1.49 24.69
C THR A 294 -25.64 -2.17 24.38
N SER A 295 -25.59 -3.47 24.10
CA SER A 295 -26.75 -4.33 23.92
C SER A 295 -26.52 -5.69 24.56
N ASP A 296 -27.52 -6.18 25.28
CA ASP A 296 -27.57 -7.53 25.85
C ASP A 296 -28.45 -8.47 24.99
N ALA A 297 -28.91 -8.00 23.82
CA ALA A 297 -29.69 -8.81 22.90
C ALA A 297 -28.83 -9.92 22.28
N PRO A 298 -29.40 -11.08 21.95
CA PRO A 298 -28.69 -12.14 21.28
C PRO A 298 -28.15 -11.65 19.92
N ALA A 299 -27.06 -12.25 19.47
CA ALA A 299 -26.50 -11.97 18.16
C ALA A 299 -27.36 -12.58 17.05
N ALA A 300 -27.64 -11.83 16.00
CA ALA A 300 -28.36 -12.24 14.81
C ALA A 300 -27.47 -12.13 13.57
N PRO A 301 -27.55 -13.10 12.61
CA PRO A 301 -26.76 -13.04 11.39
C PRO A 301 -27.25 -11.90 10.48
N ALA A 302 -26.30 -11.15 9.91
CA ALA A 302 -26.61 -10.00 9.07
C ALA A 302 -25.56 -9.77 7.99
N SER A 303 -25.91 -8.99 6.98
CA SER A 303 -24.98 -8.37 6.05
C SER A 303 -25.11 -6.84 6.15
N ILE A 304 -23.99 -6.14 6.26
CA ILE A 304 -23.94 -4.68 6.24
C ILE A 304 -23.83 -4.23 4.80
N VAL A 305 -24.84 -3.52 4.33
CA VAL A 305 -24.98 -3.09 2.93
C VAL A 305 -25.02 -1.58 2.82
N GLY A 306 -24.41 -1.06 1.77
CA GLY A 306 -24.40 0.38 1.52
C GLY A 306 -25.72 0.89 0.94
N LYS A 307 -25.73 2.19 0.64
CA LYS A 307 -26.89 2.91 0.09
C LYS A 307 -26.84 3.11 -1.43
N HIS A 308 -25.85 2.54 -2.09
CA HIS A 308 -25.72 2.66 -3.56
C HIS A 308 -26.75 1.80 -4.29
N CYS A 309 -27.21 2.26 -5.45
CA CYS A 309 -28.11 1.51 -6.31
C CYS A 309 -27.32 0.45 -7.11
N GLU A 310 -26.69 -0.46 -6.37
CA GLU A 310 -25.78 -1.50 -6.86
C GLU A 310 -25.87 -2.76 -5.98
N SER A 311 -26.11 -3.92 -6.58
CA SER A 311 -26.27 -5.18 -5.85
C SER A 311 -24.99 -5.65 -5.14
N GLY A 312 -23.83 -5.24 -5.66
CA GLY A 312 -22.51 -5.52 -5.06
C GLY A 312 -22.10 -4.59 -3.92
N ASP A 313 -22.97 -3.64 -3.52
CA ASP A 313 -22.68 -2.67 -2.45
C ASP A 313 -22.83 -3.31 -1.06
N ILE A 314 -21.88 -4.17 -0.74
CA ILE A 314 -21.79 -4.88 0.54
C ILE A 314 -20.47 -4.49 1.21
N VAL A 315 -20.54 -3.96 2.42
CA VAL A 315 -19.36 -3.58 3.20
C VAL A 315 -18.90 -4.74 4.07
N VAL A 316 -19.82 -5.44 4.75
CA VAL A 316 -19.51 -6.68 5.49
C VAL A 316 -20.55 -7.74 5.10
N ARG A 317 -20.07 -8.84 4.53
CA ARG A 317 -20.94 -9.83 3.87
C ARG A 317 -21.69 -10.72 4.86
N ASP A 318 -20.99 -11.38 5.72
CA ASP A 318 -21.55 -12.31 6.71
C ASP A 318 -20.99 -11.95 8.10
N THR A 319 -21.86 -11.43 8.95
CA THR A 319 -21.49 -10.97 10.29
C THR A 319 -22.62 -11.22 11.29
N TRP A 320 -22.34 -10.92 12.53
CA TRP A 320 -23.31 -11.01 13.63
C TRP A 320 -23.47 -9.65 14.28
N VAL A 321 -24.71 -9.20 14.41
CA VAL A 321 -25.06 -7.93 15.08
C VAL A 321 -26.09 -8.20 16.17
N PRO A 322 -26.23 -7.33 17.20
CA PRO A 322 -27.32 -7.45 18.17
C PRO A 322 -28.69 -7.46 17.48
N ASP A 323 -29.58 -8.36 17.89
CA ASP A 323 -30.91 -8.51 17.29
C ASP A 323 -31.80 -7.26 17.46
N ASP A 324 -31.50 -6.47 18.49
CA ASP A 324 -32.16 -5.18 18.78
C ASP A 324 -31.53 -3.97 18.05
N LEU A 325 -30.64 -4.20 17.07
CA LEU A 325 -30.09 -3.14 16.23
C LEU A 325 -31.24 -2.37 15.55
N LYS A 326 -31.14 -1.03 15.51
CA LYS A 326 -32.20 -0.18 14.99
C LYS A 326 -31.65 1.02 14.21
N PRO A 327 -32.49 1.65 13.36
CA PRO A 327 -32.14 2.90 12.69
C PRO A 327 -31.67 3.98 13.68
N GLY A 328 -30.59 4.69 13.31
CA GLY A 328 -29.93 5.70 14.14
C GLY A 328 -28.83 5.14 15.06
N ASP A 329 -28.71 3.82 15.21
CA ASP A 329 -27.55 3.24 15.86
C ASP A 329 -26.28 3.49 15.01
N LEU A 330 -25.09 3.57 15.65
CA LEU A 330 -23.82 3.63 14.94
C LEU A 330 -23.13 2.27 14.99
N VAL A 331 -22.64 1.85 13.85
CA VAL A 331 -21.77 0.69 13.72
C VAL A 331 -20.38 1.13 13.29
N GLY A 332 -19.35 0.49 13.84
CA GLY A 332 -17.95 0.72 13.51
C GLY A 332 -17.38 -0.48 12.76
N VAL A 333 -16.81 -0.23 11.57
CA VAL A 333 -16.06 -1.21 10.80
C VAL A 333 -14.59 -1.02 11.08
N ALA A 334 -13.91 -2.06 11.58
CA ALA A 334 -12.52 -2.01 12.02
C ALA A 334 -11.52 -2.07 10.85
N ALA A 335 -10.28 -1.65 11.11
CA ALA A 335 -9.13 -1.77 10.21
C ALA A 335 -9.33 -1.14 8.81
N THR A 336 -10.05 -0.02 8.72
CA THR A 336 -10.38 0.66 7.46
C THR A 336 -9.37 1.75 7.04
N GLY A 337 -8.24 1.91 7.74
CA GLY A 337 -7.27 2.96 7.47
C GLY A 337 -6.48 2.79 6.17
N ALA A 338 -6.39 1.58 5.65
CA ALA A 338 -5.64 1.30 4.44
C ALA A 338 -6.55 0.92 3.28
N TYR A 339 -6.37 1.59 2.13
CA TYR A 339 -7.06 1.31 0.86
C TYR A 339 -8.58 1.48 0.87
N CYS A 340 -9.15 2.12 1.88
CA CYS A 340 -10.56 2.52 1.87
C CYS A 340 -10.70 3.95 1.33
N TYR A 341 -10.27 4.96 2.10
CA TYR A 341 -10.36 6.34 1.65
C TYR A 341 -9.58 6.61 0.35
N SER A 342 -8.38 6.04 0.21
CA SER A 342 -7.54 6.20 -0.99
C SER A 342 -8.16 5.62 -2.27
N LEU A 343 -8.98 4.57 -2.16
CA LEU A 343 -9.75 3.99 -3.27
C LEU A 343 -11.19 4.54 -3.35
N SER A 344 -11.54 5.52 -2.53
CA SER A 344 -12.89 6.08 -2.50
C SER A 344 -13.27 6.74 -3.83
N SER A 345 -14.55 6.74 -4.12
CA SER A 345 -15.13 7.31 -5.33
C SER A 345 -16.31 8.21 -5.03
N ARG A 346 -16.87 8.84 -6.05
CA ARG A 346 -18.12 9.61 -5.98
C ARG A 346 -19.28 8.84 -6.63
N TYR A 347 -19.25 7.51 -6.51
CA TYR A 347 -20.34 6.69 -7.08
C TYR A 347 -21.70 7.12 -6.54
N ASN A 348 -22.71 7.19 -7.40
CA ASN A 348 -24.03 7.79 -7.16
C ASN A 348 -23.97 9.22 -6.61
N MET A 349 -22.90 9.98 -6.85
CA MET A 349 -22.67 11.35 -6.35
C MET A 349 -22.71 11.44 -4.81
N LEU A 350 -22.29 10.38 -4.10
CA LEU A 350 -22.01 10.45 -2.68
C LEU A 350 -20.66 11.15 -2.46
N GLY A 351 -20.65 12.14 -1.57
CA GLY A 351 -19.42 12.82 -1.16
C GLY A 351 -18.56 11.93 -0.25
N ARG A 352 -17.24 12.03 -0.37
CA ARG A 352 -16.31 11.32 0.50
C ARG A 352 -16.53 11.69 1.97
N PRO A 353 -16.40 10.74 2.90
CA PRO A 353 -16.58 11.00 4.33
C PRO A 353 -15.47 11.91 4.87
N ALA A 354 -15.70 12.48 6.04
CA ALA A 354 -14.66 13.18 6.80
C ALA A 354 -13.65 12.18 7.38
N VAL A 355 -12.41 12.63 7.60
CA VAL A 355 -11.42 11.90 8.39
C VAL A 355 -11.05 12.71 9.61
N VAL A 356 -11.16 12.07 10.77
CA VAL A 356 -10.95 12.67 12.09
C VAL A 356 -9.80 11.94 12.79
N ALA A 357 -8.80 12.67 13.21
CA ALA A 357 -7.75 12.16 14.09
C ALA A 357 -8.23 12.21 15.53
N VAL A 358 -8.03 11.11 16.27
CA VAL A 358 -8.35 11.01 17.70
C VAL A 358 -7.10 10.65 18.48
N CYS A 359 -6.73 11.49 19.43
CA CYS A 359 -5.57 11.27 20.28
C CYS A 359 -5.83 11.83 21.68
N ALA A 360 -5.51 11.05 22.73
CA ALA A 360 -5.65 11.45 24.11
C ALA A 360 -7.04 12.05 24.47
N GLY A 361 -8.11 11.45 23.92
CA GLY A 361 -9.50 11.90 24.17
C GLY A 361 -9.92 13.16 23.40
N GLN A 362 -9.07 13.67 22.51
CA GLN A 362 -9.38 14.81 21.65
C GLN A 362 -9.60 14.35 20.20
N ALA A 363 -10.56 14.97 19.53
CA ALA A 363 -10.87 14.73 18.12
C ALA A 363 -10.53 15.98 17.29
N ARG A 364 -9.83 15.78 16.16
CA ARG A 364 -9.44 16.85 15.25
C ARG A 364 -9.71 16.45 13.81
N LEU A 365 -10.44 17.29 13.09
CA LEU A 365 -10.71 17.08 11.67
C LEU A 365 -9.41 17.24 10.86
N ILE A 366 -9.06 16.22 10.06
CA ILE A 366 -7.92 16.27 9.15
C ILE A 366 -8.33 16.30 7.68
N LEU A 367 -9.47 15.71 7.33
CA LEU A 367 -10.14 15.89 6.04
C LEU A 367 -11.62 16.15 6.28
N ARG A 368 -12.15 17.23 5.72
CA ARG A 368 -13.58 17.51 5.81
C ARG A 368 -14.40 16.61 4.89
N ARG A 369 -15.66 16.38 5.22
CA ARG A 369 -16.61 15.72 4.32
C ARG A 369 -16.78 16.55 3.04
N GLU A 370 -16.88 15.92 1.90
CA GLU A 370 -17.26 16.60 0.66
C GLU A 370 -18.70 17.08 0.71
N THR A 371 -18.94 18.28 0.21
CA THR A 371 -20.25 18.90 0.07
C THR A 371 -20.78 18.74 -1.37
N VAL A 372 -22.04 19.09 -1.60
CA VAL A 372 -22.61 19.15 -2.95
C VAL A 372 -21.85 20.13 -3.84
N ASP A 373 -21.37 21.25 -3.29
CA ASP A 373 -20.57 22.21 -4.02
C ASP A 373 -19.23 21.63 -4.48
N ASP A 374 -18.60 20.76 -3.66
CA ASP A 374 -17.39 20.02 -4.06
C ASP A 374 -17.68 19.04 -5.21
N LEU A 375 -18.83 18.40 -5.22
CA LEU A 375 -19.24 17.50 -6.30
C LEU A 375 -19.43 18.26 -7.60
N LEU A 376 -19.98 19.47 -7.54
CA LEU A 376 -20.25 20.32 -8.71
C LEU A 376 -19.05 21.17 -9.13
N SER A 377 -17.99 21.24 -8.35
CA SER A 377 -16.85 22.15 -8.56
C SER A 377 -16.09 21.95 -9.86
N LEU A 378 -16.18 20.76 -10.47
CA LEU A 378 -15.52 20.43 -11.72
C LEU A 378 -16.42 20.62 -12.95
N GLU A 379 -17.68 20.98 -12.77
CA GLU A 379 -18.61 21.21 -13.88
C GLU A 379 -18.30 22.54 -14.56
N VAL A 380 -18.16 22.50 -15.89
CA VAL A 380 -18.04 23.69 -16.73
C VAL A 380 -19.43 24.09 -17.16
N ARG A 381 -19.85 25.33 -16.80
CA ARG A 381 -21.16 25.91 -17.16
C ARG A 381 -20.99 26.84 -18.37
#